data_1a135db99dbd3e5b0a2e7e3dbec23015
#
_entry.id   1a135db99dbd3e5b0a2e7e3dbec23015
#
_cell.length_a   1.000
_cell.length_b   1.000
_cell.length_c   1.000
_cell.angle_alpha   90.00
_cell.angle_beta   90.00
_cell.angle_gamma   90.00
#
_symmetry.space_group_name_H-M   'P 1'
#
loop_
_entity.id
_entity.type
_entity.pdbx_description
1 polymer ?
#
loop_
_entity_poly.entity_id
_entity_poly.type
_entity_poly.pdbx_seq_one_letter_code
_entity_poly.pdbx_strand_id
1 'polypeptide(L)'
;MNLLAARRSLRLRLFVGTVSWIVVSLVATGWGLSALFRQHVETQFLAELNRHLDQLTVQLAVDAQGRPTLNAALSDPRWQRPYSGLYWQIDALDGAGAARPAVLRSRSLWDVILVAPADSPVDGQTHQHRLLGPNQRPLTA
;
A
#
# COMPACT_ATOMS: atom_id res chain seq x y z
N MET A 1 -63.38 21.84 15.27
CA MET A 1 -62.39 21.78 14.16
C MET A 1 -60.96 21.69 14.76
N ASN A 2 -60.25 20.64 14.42
CA ASN A 2 -59.24 19.89 15.20
C ASN A 2 -57.88 20.58 15.45
N LEU A 3 -57.77 21.36 16.52
CA LEU A 3 -56.49 21.89 17.01
C LEU A 3 -55.55 20.79 17.55
N LEU A 4 -56.11 19.61 17.92
CA LEU A 4 -55.32 18.46 18.41
C LEU A 4 -54.60 17.70 17.27
N ALA A 5 -55.19 17.67 16.07
CA ALA A 5 -54.55 17.06 14.90
C ALA A 5 -53.38 17.88 14.35
N ALA A 6 -53.52 19.23 14.41
CA ALA A 6 -52.44 20.14 14.01
C ALA A 6 -51.21 20.06 14.95
N ARG A 7 -51.43 19.90 16.26
CA ARG A 7 -50.38 19.75 17.28
C ARG A 7 -49.64 18.40 17.13
N ARG A 8 -50.33 17.33 16.77
CA ARG A 8 -49.69 16.03 16.47
C ARG A 8 -48.81 16.09 15.22
N SER A 9 -49.24 16.80 14.20
CA SER A 9 -48.45 16.95 12.95
C SER A 9 -47.19 17.80 13.19
N LEU A 10 -47.26 18.84 14.04
CA LEU A 10 -46.14 19.68 14.35
C LEU A 10 -45.07 18.95 15.17
N ARG A 11 -45.49 18.22 16.21
CA ARG A 11 -44.57 17.38 17.03
C ARG A 11 -43.88 16.31 16.20
N LEU A 12 -44.63 15.64 15.31
CA LEU A 12 -44.07 14.63 14.42
C LEU A 12 -43.06 15.24 13.45
N ARG A 13 -43.37 16.39 12.87
CA ARG A 13 -42.42 17.10 11.97
C ARG A 13 -41.13 17.52 12.69
N LEU A 14 -41.24 18.06 13.90
CA LEU A 14 -40.07 18.40 14.70
C LEU A 14 -39.24 17.15 15.05
N PHE A 15 -39.91 16.08 15.49
CA PHE A 15 -39.24 14.83 15.84
C PHE A 15 -38.51 14.22 14.62
N VAL A 16 -39.20 14.12 13.49
CA VAL A 16 -38.59 13.61 12.23
C VAL A 16 -37.45 14.49 11.79
N GLY A 17 -37.57 15.82 11.85
CA GLY A 17 -36.51 16.76 11.51
C GLY A 17 -35.28 16.59 12.39
N THR A 18 -35.47 16.46 13.71
CA THR A 18 -34.37 16.26 14.65
C THR A 18 -33.67 14.91 14.44
N VAL A 19 -34.45 13.83 14.29
CA VAL A 19 -33.90 12.50 14.02
C VAL A 19 -33.15 12.47 12.69
N SER A 20 -33.71 13.05 11.63
CA SER A 20 -33.04 13.13 10.33
C SER A 20 -31.72 13.89 10.42
N TRP A 21 -31.69 15.01 11.15
CA TRP A 21 -30.46 15.78 11.35
C TRP A 21 -29.39 14.98 12.09
N ILE A 22 -29.78 14.26 13.15
CA ILE A 22 -28.88 13.40 13.90
C ILE A 22 -28.31 12.30 13.00
N VAL A 23 -29.15 11.63 12.22
CA VAL A 23 -28.73 10.56 11.30
C VAL A 23 -27.76 11.10 10.25
N VAL A 24 -28.08 12.22 9.62
CA VAL A 24 -27.20 12.86 8.63
C VAL A 24 -25.84 13.23 9.24
N SER A 25 -25.85 13.81 10.45
CA SER A 25 -24.63 14.17 11.16
C SER A 25 -23.77 12.95 11.48
N LEU A 26 -24.38 11.86 11.94
CA LEU A 26 -23.67 10.60 12.25
C LEU A 26 -23.05 9.99 11.00
N VAL A 27 -23.82 9.95 9.90
CA VAL A 27 -23.32 9.42 8.62
C VAL A 27 -22.18 10.27 8.08
N ALA A 28 -22.32 11.59 8.10
CA ALA A 28 -21.28 12.52 7.64
C ALA A 28 -20.00 12.39 8.47
N THR A 29 -20.13 12.31 9.81
CA THR A 29 -18.98 12.14 10.71
C THR A 29 -18.31 10.77 10.49
N GLY A 30 -19.09 9.71 10.40
CA GLY A 30 -18.56 8.35 10.15
C GLY A 30 -17.84 8.25 8.82
N TRP A 31 -18.39 8.86 7.77
CA TRP A 31 -17.75 8.90 6.45
C TRP A 31 -16.47 9.72 6.45
N GLY A 32 -16.49 10.92 7.05
CA GLY A 32 -15.30 11.77 7.18
C GLY A 32 -14.18 11.10 7.97
N LEU A 33 -14.51 10.47 9.10
CA LEU A 33 -13.53 9.72 9.90
C LEU A 33 -12.94 8.53 9.13
N SER A 34 -13.77 7.78 8.41
CA SER A 34 -13.31 6.67 7.56
C SER A 34 -12.37 7.13 6.45
N ALA A 35 -12.65 8.28 5.83
CA ALA A 35 -11.81 8.84 4.78
C ALA A 35 -10.44 9.26 5.34
N LEU A 36 -10.41 9.96 6.47
CA LEU A 36 -9.17 10.36 7.17
C LEU A 36 -8.34 9.15 7.59
N PHE A 37 -8.98 8.13 8.14
CA PHE A 37 -8.29 6.92 8.58
C PHE A 37 -7.63 6.19 7.42
N ARG A 38 -8.34 6.06 6.29
CA ARG A 38 -7.82 5.42 5.08
C ARG A 38 -6.59 6.16 4.54
N GLN A 39 -6.67 7.48 4.42
CA GLN A 39 -5.56 8.31 3.97
C GLN A 39 -4.34 8.18 4.89
N HIS A 40 -4.56 8.13 6.21
CA HIS A 40 -3.48 8.01 7.19
C HIS A 40 -2.76 6.65 7.09
N VAL A 41 -3.50 5.57 6.92
CA VAL A 41 -2.95 4.21 6.76
C VAL A 41 -2.12 4.10 5.48
N GLU A 42 -2.60 4.63 4.36
CA GLU A 42 -1.85 4.62 3.09
C GLU A 42 -0.54 5.38 3.21
N THR A 43 -0.54 6.55 3.84
CA THR A 43 0.68 7.36 4.02
C THR A 43 1.72 6.66 4.89
N GLN A 44 1.29 6.02 5.97
CA GLN A 44 2.19 5.26 6.86
C GLN A 44 2.78 4.04 6.15
N PHE A 45 1.98 3.31 5.39
CA PHE A 45 2.45 2.17 4.62
C PHE A 45 3.53 2.56 3.60
N LEU A 46 3.31 3.63 2.87
CA LEU A 46 4.29 4.13 1.89
C LEU A 46 5.57 4.62 2.57
N ALA A 47 5.48 5.27 3.71
CA ALA A 47 6.64 5.69 4.48
C ALA A 47 7.45 4.50 5.01
N GLU A 48 6.80 3.41 5.41
CA GLU A 48 7.47 2.17 5.81
C GLU A 48 8.17 1.51 4.61
N LEU A 49 7.49 1.45 3.45
CA LEU A 49 8.04 0.88 2.24
C LEU A 49 9.29 1.64 1.76
N ASN A 50 9.25 2.97 1.78
CA ASN A 50 10.40 3.81 1.44
C ASN A 50 11.59 3.58 2.38
N ARG A 51 11.35 3.44 3.69
CA ARG A 51 12.44 3.10 4.64
C ARG A 51 13.09 1.75 4.32
N HIS A 52 12.31 0.76 3.92
CA HIS A 52 12.84 -0.54 3.51
C HIS A 52 13.63 -0.42 2.21
N LEU A 53 13.17 0.39 1.27
CA LEU A 53 13.89 0.68 0.02
C LEU A 53 15.23 1.36 0.30
N ASP A 54 15.25 2.39 1.14
CA ASP A 54 16.47 3.08 1.56
C ASP A 54 17.45 2.11 2.24
N GLN A 55 16.96 1.27 3.15
CA GLN A 55 17.77 0.27 3.82
C GLN A 55 18.37 -0.73 2.85
N LEU A 56 17.61 -1.18 1.86
CA LEU A 56 18.05 -2.10 0.83
C LEU A 56 19.11 -1.45 -0.06
N THR A 57 18.89 -0.20 -0.46
CA THR A 57 19.83 0.57 -1.29
C THR A 57 21.17 0.80 -0.59
N VAL A 58 21.15 1.12 0.70
CA VAL A 58 22.38 1.30 1.49
C VAL A 58 23.17 0.00 1.65
N GLN A 59 22.47 -1.15 1.72
CA GLN A 59 23.11 -2.46 1.86
C GLN A 59 23.53 -3.07 0.52
N LEU A 60 23.06 -2.51 -0.59
CA LEU A 60 23.41 -3.00 -1.91
C LEU A 60 24.87 -2.68 -2.25
N ALA A 61 25.61 -3.68 -2.63
CA ALA A 61 26.97 -3.57 -3.12
C ALA A 61 27.13 -4.35 -4.41
N VAL A 62 28.21 -4.13 -5.11
CA VAL A 62 28.57 -4.87 -6.32
C VAL A 62 29.90 -5.57 -6.04
N ASP A 63 29.96 -6.88 -6.28
CA ASP A 63 31.18 -7.64 -6.11
C ASP A 63 32.21 -7.34 -7.23
N ALA A 64 33.41 -7.88 -7.11
CA ALA A 64 34.49 -7.71 -8.10
C ALA A 64 34.13 -8.25 -9.49
N GLN A 65 33.10 -9.06 -9.60
CA GLN A 65 32.59 -9.65 -10.85
C GLN A 65 31.40 -8.86 -11.40
N GLY A 66 31.03 -7.72 -10.81
CA GLY A 66 29.92 -6.88 -11.24
C GLY A 66 28.54 -7.43 -10.84
N ARG A 67 28.47 -8.37 -9.89
CA ARG A 67 27.19 -8.95 -9.44
C ARG A 67 26.68 -8.21 -8.21
N PRO A 68 25.39 -7.87 -8.14
CA PRO A 68 24.84 -7.26 -6.95
C PRO A 68 24.87 -8.23 -5.78
N THR A 69 25.23 -7.71 -4.61
CA THR A 69 25.27 -8.43 -3.34
C THR A 69 24.74 -7.55 -2.21
N LEU A 70 24.32 -8.15 -1.10
CA LEU A 70 23.97 -7.39 0.10
C LEU A 70 25.05 -7.53 1.15
N ASN A 71 25.56 -6.41 1.65
CA ASN A 71 26.60 -6.36 2.68
C ASN A 71 26.12 -6.90 4.03
N ALA A 72 24.84 -6.75 4.33
CA ALA A 72 24.25 -7.27 5.56
C ALA A 72 22.82 -7.74 5.33
N ALA A 73 22.35 -8.63 6.19
CA ALA A 73 20.95 -9.06 6.19
C ALA A 73 20.03 -7.90 6.61
N LEU A 74 18.91 -7.79 5.93
CA LEU A 74 17.86 -6.83 6.29
C LEU A 74 17.26 -7.20 7.65
N SER A 75 16.95 -6.19 8.46
CA SER A 75 16.58 -6.36 9.87
C SER A 75 15.22 -7.02 10.09
N ASP A 76 14.29 -6.88 9.14
CA ASP A 76 12.92 -7.41 9.30
C ASP A 76 12.88 -8.94 9.06
N PRO A 77 12.46 -9.74 10.06
CA PRO A 77 12.37 -11.20 9.93
C PRO A 77 11.41 -11.66 8.84
N ARG A 78 10.46 -10.82 8.41
CA ARG A 78 9.51 -11.13 7.33
C ARG A 78 10.23 -11.41 6.01
N TRP A 79 11.40 -10.85 5.76
CA TRP A 79 12.19 -11.12 4.57
C TRP A 79 12.66 -12.57 4.44
N GLN A 80 12.76 -13.28 5.57
CA GLN A 80 13.22 -14.66 5.62
C GLN A 80 12.08 -15.69 5.62
N ARG A 81 10.85 -15.26 5.84
CA ARG A 81 9.68 -16.15 5.94
C ARG A 81 8.98 -16.25 4.59
N PRO A 82 8.89 -17.45 3.98
CA PRO A 82 8.15 -17.65 2.74
C PRO A 82 6.73 -17.09 2.82
N TYR A 83 6.31 -16.38 1.79
CA TYR A 83 4.96 -15.82 1.63
C TYR A 83 4.50 -14.91 2.76
N SER A 84 5.41 -14.19 3.39
CA SER A 84 5.14 -13.32 4.54
C SER A 84 4.30 -12.06 4.22
N GLY A 85 4.16 -11.71 2.94
CA GLY A 85 3.46 -10.50 2.49
C GLY A 85 4.39 -9.30 2.28
N LEU A 86 5.64 -9.37 2.70
CA LEU A 86 6.67 -8.36 2.46
C LEU A 86 7.76 -8.98 1.57
N TYR A 87 8.02 -8.37 0.43
CA TYR A 87 8.90 -8.90 -0.61
C TYR A 87 9.83 -7.82 -1.15
N TRP A 88 11.01 -8.20 -1.57
CA TRP A 88 11.88 -7.35 -2.39
C TRP A 88 12.56 -8.18 -3.47
N GLN A 89 12.84 -7.52 -4.58
CA GLN A 89 13.54 -8.06 -5.72
C GLN A 89 14.42 -6.97 -6.34
N ILE A 90 15.58 -7.34 -6.81
CA ILE A 90 16.48 -6.47 -7.56
C ILE A 90 16.66 -7.07 -8.92
N ASP A 91 16.36 -6.27 -9.93
CA ASP A 91 16.59 -6.59 -11.32
C ASP A 91 17.83 -5.83 -11.79
N ALA A 92 18.65 -6.45 -12.61
CA ALA A 92 19.78 -5.77 -13.25
C ALA A 92 19.37 -5.34 -14.65
N LEU A 93 19.79 -4.15 -15.05
CA LEU A 93 19.71 -3.69 -16.43
C LEU A 93 21.05 -3.97 -17.11
N ASP A 94 21.04 -4.55 -18.28
CA ASP A 94 22.24 -4.66 -19.11
C ASP A 94 22.53 -3.32 -19.81
N GLY A 95 23.69 -3.23 -20.47
CA GLY A 95 24.09 -2.01 -21.17
C GLY A 95 23.17 -1.63 -22.37
N ALA A 96 22.27 -2.51 -22.78
CA ALA A 96 21.24 -2.27 -23.81
C ALA A 96 19.87 -1.93 -23.20
N GLY A 97 19.77 -1.88 -21.84
CA GLY A 97 18.54 -1.59 -21.12
C GLY A 97 17.60 -2.80 -20.98
N ALA A 98 18.04 -4.01 -21.36
CA ALA A 98 17.25 -5.20 -21.13
C ALA A 98 17.33 -5.63 -19.65
N ALA A 99 16.18 -5.86 -19.03
CA ALA A 99 16.11 -6.27 -17.66
C ALA A 99 16.44 -7.77 -17.50
N ARG A 100 17.36 -8.09 -16.59
CA ARG A 100 17.54 -9.43 -16.04
C ARG A 100 16.85 -9.50 -14.70
N PRO A 101 15.68 -10.15 -14.60
CA PRO A 101 14.88 -10.16 -13.40
C PRO A 101 15.52 -11.01 -12.29
N ALA A 102 15.22 -10.64 -11.07
CA ALA A 102 15.53 -11.39 -9.85
C ALA A 102 17.00 -11.78 -9.67
N VAL A 103 17.94 -10.88 -10.02
CA VAL A 103 19.38 -11.11 -9.73
C VAL A 103 19.66 -11.25 -8.24
N LEU A 104 18.89 -10.53 -7.42
CA LEU A 104 18.75 -10.76 -5.98
C LEU A 104 17.27 -10.67 -5.60
N ARG A 105 16.87 -11.45 -4.60
CA ARG A 105 15.51 -11.42 -4.09
C ARG A 105 15.42 -11.86 -2.63
N SER A 106 14.36 -11.45 -1.95
CA SER A 106 14.06 -11.91 -0.60
C SER A 106 13.68 -13.39 -0.60
N ARG A 107 14.04 -14.09 0.46
CA ARG A 107 13.59 -15.47 0.67
C ARG A 107 12.07 -15.58 0.79
N SER A 108 11.40 -14.50 1.17
CA SER A 108 9.95 -14.45 1.26
C SER A 108 9.24 -14.67 -0.08
N LEU A 109 9.86 -14.33 -1.20
CA LEU A 109 9.35 -14.63 -2.54
C LEU A 109 9.39 -16.12 -2.90
N TRP A 110 10.27 -16.88 -2.24
CA TRP A 110 10.50 -18.31 -2.48
C TRP A 110 10.84 -18.61 -3.92
N ASP A 111 9.89 -19.11 -4.70
CA ASP A 111 10.02 -19.50 -6.13
C ASP A 111 9.43 -18.48 -7.11
N VAL A 112 8.77 -17.43 -6.60
CA VAL A 112 8.12 -16.42 -7.42
C VAL A 112 9.10 -15.33 -7.85
N ILE A 113 8.99 -14.89 -9.09
CA ILE A 113 9.65 -13.71 -9.63
C ILE A 113 8.58 -12.66 -9.90
N LEU A 114 8.79 -11.46 -9.39
CA LEU A 114 7.91 -10.34 -9.67
C LEU A 114 8.26 -9.76 -11.05
N VAL A 115 7.24 -9.51 -11.85
CA VAL A 115 7.42 -8.91 -13.16
C VAL A 115 7.06 -7.44 -13.08
N ALA A 116 8.06 -6.57 -13.18
CA ALA A 116 7.84 -5.14 -13.24
C ALA A 116 7.19 -4.76 -14.58
N PRO A 117 6.31 -3.75 -14.61
CA PRO A 117 5.76 -3.22 -15.85
C PRO A 117 6.87 -2.71 -16.77
N ALA A 118 6.70 -2.92 -18.08
CA ALA A 118 7.68 -2.49 -19.08
C ALA A 118 7.77 -0.96 -19.25
N ASP A 119 6.81 -0.24 -18.70
CA ASP A 119 6.70 1.22 -18.73
C ASP A 119 7.34 1.93 -17.52
N SER A 120 8.04 1.17 -16.67
CA SER A 120 8.76 1.76 -15.53
C SER A 120 9.86 2.69 -16.02
N PRO A 121 9.75 4.02 -15.80
CA PRO A 121 10.78 4.96 -16.24
C PRO A 121 12.06 4.77 -15.42
N VAL A 122 13.21 4.85 -16.10
CA VAL A 122 14.53 4.81 -15.45
C VAL A 122 14.96 6.24 -15.13
N ASP A 123 14.28 6.88 -14.19
CA ASP A 123 14.49 8.28 -13.79
C ASP A 123 15.09 8.42 -12.38
N GLY A 124 15.35 7.31 -11.70
CA GLY A 124 15.86 7.30 -10.32
C GLY A 124 14.81 7.69 -9.28
N GLN A 125 13.55 7.81 -9.65
CA GLN A 125 12.46 8.11 -8.72
C GLN A 125 11.74 6.84 -8.29
N THR A 126 11.02 6.92 -7.17
CA THR A 126 10.19 5.83 -6.67
C THR A 126 8.82 5.89 -7.36
N HIS A 127 8.47 4.83 -8.06
CA HIS A 127 7.18 4.67 -8.73
C HIS A 127 6.39 3.55 -8.06
N GLN A 128 5.08 3.71 -7.99
CA GLN A 128 4.19 2.72 -7.39
C GLN A 128 3.48 1.93 -8.47
N HIS A 129 3.58 0.61 -8.39
CA HIS A 129 2.92 -0.31 -9.31
C HIS A 129 2.07 -1.33 -8.55
N ARG A 130 1.00 -1.77 -9.18
CA ARG A 130 0.23 -2.92 -8.70
C ARG A 130 0.70 -4.16 -9.46
N LEU A 131 1.26 -5.11 -8.74
CA LEU A 131 1.78 -6.35 -9.26
C LEU A 131 0.97 -7.53 -8.73
N LEU A 132 1.14 -8.68 -9.38
CA LEU A 132 0.67 -9.96 -8.86
C LEU A 132 1.85 -10.64 -8.13
N GLY A 133 1.67 -10.87 -6.86
CA GLY A 133 2.62 -11.56 -6.02
C GLY A 133 2.36 -13.06 -5.90
N PRO A 134 3.00 -13.71 -4.94
CA PRO A 134 2.76 -15.12 -4.63
C PRO A 134 1.28 -15.42 -4.44
N ASN A 135 0.82 -16.56 -4.95
CA ASN A 135 -0.59 -16.97 -4.93
C ASN A 135 -1.55 -15.99 -5.62
N GLN A 136 -1.08 -15.25 -6.63
CA GLN A 136 -1.88 -14.28 -7.40
C GLN A 136 -2.52 -13.18 -6.53
N ARG A 137 -1.96 -12.91 -5.37
CA ARG A 137 -2.42 -11.82 -4.52
C ARG A 137 -1.93 -10.47 -5.06
N PRO A 138 -2.79 -9.45 -5.10
CA PRO A 138 -2.35 -8.12 -5.51
C PRO A 138 -1.34 -7.57 -4.49
N LEU A 139 -0.25 -7.02 -5.00
CA LEU A 139 0.80 -6.34 -4.24
C LEU A 139 0.88 -4.89 -4.72
N THR A 140 1.26 -4.01 -3.80
CA THR A 140 1.74 -2.66 -4.13
C THR A 140 3.27 -2.66 -4.02
N ALA A 141 3.94 -2.31 -5.09
CA ALA A 141 5.38 -2.21 -5.19
C ALA A 141 5.79 -0.79 -5.55
#